data_9569edd5333790cae8b2c11160a991ab
#
_entry.id   9569edd5333790cae8b2c11160a991ab
#
_cell.length_a   1.000
_cell.length_b   1.000
_cell.length_c   1.000
_cell.angle_alpha   90.00
_cell.angle_beta   90.00
_cell.angle_gamma   90.00
#
_symmetry.space_group_name_H-M   'P 1'
#
loop_
_entity.id
_entity.type
_entity.pdbx_description
1 polymer ?
#
loop_
_entity_poly.entity_id
_entity_poly.type
_entity_poly.pdbx_seq_one_letter_code
_entity_poly.pdbx_strand_id
1 'polypeptide(L)'
;MPSLPLPAFRHWMRENGIDLYIVPTADPHGSEYIAAHWQTRQWLTGFTGSAGTAVVTADEALLWTDSRYWLQAAEQLEASGFKLMREGEANVPTPIEWIKQTSRAFYDQHHCPLAVGFEAETLPWDVYQQLEWLAPCVKNDVCTATDPFATLWPERPALPTSALRIQPVALAGMTLEDKVAQLWTKVRKDYPTEHFKHILLTDLADIAWLLNLRAADIDFNPVFYAYLILHEPSCSGLRGCLYTDISRIPEEVKRYLHATGISMAAYEEAYHLFEPKATRGDDWMLLEGTNTLLVRNAQKNFNTPTLSLYPSPVETLRAVKNDTEQVGFRRAMERDGVAMVQLLRWIDERLPESELAVSEQLLSLRKRQAGYCGLSFETISAYGPHGAIVHYEPTPESNAPLEAHSFLLLDSGAQYDDGTTDITRTIPLGPLSDEERLVYTLVLKGHIALSATRFPESTTGLQLDLAARRAMWQAGYDFGHGTGHGVGSHLCVHEGPHQIRKNPRPCTLVPFRPGMIVTNEPGIYVEGHFGVRIENVLLCQGDGKTPFGRFCRFEPLTLCPIDLRPVLWDMISAEERAWLNSYHAEVRRRLLPLLDDEADRLWLQQATEKC
;
A
#
# COMPACT_ATOMS: atom_id res chain seq x y z
N MET A 1 -31.03 9.80 -9.67
CA MET A 1 -29.62 9.40 -9.76
C MET A 1 -28.94 10.34 -10.76
N PRO A 2 -27.75 10.88 -10.50
CA PRO A 2 -27.02 11.58 -11.54
C PRO A 2 -26.79 10.62 -12.71
N SER A 3 -26.87 11.12 -13.95
CA SER A 3 -26.61 10.29 -15.13
C SER A 3 -25.19 9.79 -15.08
N LEU A 4 -24.99 8.47 -15.26
CA LEU A 4 -23.66 7.86 -15.32
C LEU A 4 -22.79 8.60 -16.37
N PRO A 5 -21.52 8.89 -16.10
CA PRO A 5 -20.67 9.71 -16.97
C PRO A 5 -20.26 9.00 -18.28
N LEU A 6 -20.42 7.68 -18.38
CA LEU A 6 -19.98 6.88 -19.53
C LEU A 6 -20.52 7.37 -20.90
N PRO A 7 -21.81 7.74 -21.08
CA PRO A 7 -22.30 8.26 -22.36
C PRO A 7 -21.62 9.59 -22.76
N ALA A 8 -21.43 10.50 -21.81
CA ALA A 8 -20.73 11.77 -22.04
C ALA A 8 -19.25 11.54 -22.37
N PHE A 9 -18.61 10.61 -21.67
CA PHE A 9 -17.23 10.21 -21.92
C PHE A 9 -17.03 9.63 -23.32
N ARG A 10 -17.90 8.72 -23.77
CA ARG A 10 -17.91 8.20 -25.14
C ARG A 10 -18.17 9.27 -26.20
N HIS A 11 -19.01 10.26 -25.89
CA HIS A 11 -19.23 11.39 -26.79
C HIS A 11 -17.94 12.20 -26.96
N TRP A 12 -17.28 12.54 -25.84
CA TRP A 12 -16.00 13.23 -25.85
C TRP A 12 -14.91 12.46 -26.62
N MET A 13 -14.82 11.14 -26.43
CA MET A 13 -13.88 10.29 -27.19
C MET A 13 -14.10 10.42 -28.71
N ARG A 14 -15.35 10.36 -29.17
CA ARG A 14 -15.66 10.50 -30.62
C ARG A 14 -15.28 11.87 -31.17
N GLU A 15 -15.53 12.94 -30.42
CA GLU A 15 -15.18 14.30 -30.85
C GLU A 15 -13.67 14.51 -30.94
N ASN A 16 -12.90 13.76 -30.14
CA ASN A 16 -11.43 13.83 -30.10
C ASN A 16 -10.74 12.72 -30.95
N GLY A 17 -11.51 11.93 -31.70
CA GLY A 17 -10.97 10.89 -32.59
C GLY A 17 -10.26 9.75 -31.85
N ILE A 18 -10.77 9.39 -30.66
CA ILE A 18 -10.22 8.34 -29.79
C ILE A 18 -11.11 7.10 -29.88
N ASP A 19 -10.54 5.97 -30.24
CA ASP A 19 -11.24 4.70 -30.38
C ASP A 19 -11.28 3.91 -29.06
N LEU A 20 -10.23 4.02 -28.24
CA LEU A 20 -10.08 3.35 -26.96
C LEU A 20 -9.44 4.30 -25.94
N TYR A 21 -9.96 4.32 -24.70
CA TYR A 21 -9.37 5.12 -23.61
C TYR A 21 -9.07 4.27 -22.38
N ILE A 22 -7.90 4.49 -21.78
CA ILE A 22 -7.43 3.78 -20.58
C ILE A 22 -7.49 4.73 -19.38
N VAL A 23 -8.15 4.30 -18.29
CA VAL A 23 -8.26 5.04 -17.03
C VAL A 23 -7.82 4.14 -15.89
N PRO A 24 -6.54 4.19 -15.47
CA PRO A 24 -6.06 3.43 -14.31
C PRO A 24 -6.51 4.09 -12.99
N THR A 25 -6.45 3.35 -11.88
CA THR A 25 -6.33 3.95 -10.56
C THR A 25 -4.90 4.42 -10.40
N ALA A 26 -4.64 5.69 -10.61
CA ALA A 26 -3.29 6.25 -10.50
C ALA A 26 -3.35 7.77 -10.31
N ASP A 27 -2.31 8.29 -9.67
CA ASP A 27 -1.94 9.69 -9.67
C ASP A 27 -0.59 9.89 -10.40
N PRO A 28 -0.06 11.12 -10.55
CA PRO A 28 1.22 11.36 -11.21
C PRO A 28 2.44 10.73 -10.54
N HIS A 29 2.28 10.16 -9.35
CA HIS A 29 3.34 9.62 -8.51
C HIS A 29 3.28 8.10 -8.33
N GLY A 30 2.24 7.45 -8.89
CA GLY A 30 2.03 6.00 -8.73
C GLY A 30 1.63 5.60 -7.31
N SER A 31 0.98 6.49 -6.56
CA SER A 31 0.51 6.21 -5.20
C SER A 31 -0.56 5.12 -5.20
N GLU A 32 -0.58 4.27 -4.17
CA GLU A 32 -1.61 3.24 -4.00
C GLU A 32 -2.95 3.88 -3.60
N TYR A 33 -2.95 4.73 -2.57
CA TYR A 33 -4.07 5.60 -2.25
C TYR A 33 -3.85 6.94 -2.94
N ILE A 34 -4.88 7.47 -3.58
CA ILE A 34 -4.80 8.68 -4.39
C ILE A 34 -5.78 9.73 -3.84
N ALA A 35 -5.39 11.00 -3.92
CA ALA A 35 -6.28 12.09 -3.53
C ALA A 35 -7.54 12.13 -4.40
N ALA A 36 -8.62 12.67 -3.85
CA ALA A 36 -9.94 12.74 -4.50
C ALA A 36 -9.89 13.38 -5.89
N HIS A 37 -8.95 14.30 -6.14
CA HIS A 37 -8.71 14.90 -7.45
C HIS A 37 -8.40 13.86 -8.53
N TRP A 38 -7.67 12.80 -8.19
CA TRP A 38 -7.21 11.76 -9.11
C TRP A 38 -8.12 10.53 -9.18
N GLN A 39 -9.26 10.52 -8.49
CA GLN A 39 -10.20 9.39 -8.49
C GLN A 39 -11.06 9.33 -9.78
N THR A 40 -10.42 9.55 -10.92
CA THR A 40 -11.06 9.61 -12.25
C THR A 40 -11.70 8.28 -12.65
N ARG A 41 -11.04 7.14 -12.35
CA ARG A 41 -11.59 5.81 -12.57
C ARG A 41 -12.86 5.59 -11.74
N GLN A 42 -12.84 5.95 -10.45
CA GLN A 42 -14.01 5.84 -9.57
C GLN A 42 -15.16 6.72 -10.07
N TRP A 43 -14.88 7.98 -10.42
CA TRP A 43 -15.89 8.87 -10.99
C TRP A 43 -16.53 8.29 -12.25
N LEU A 44 -15.72 7.68 -13.14
CA LEU A 44 -16.20 7.14 -14.40
C LEU A 44 -17.02 5.85 -14.24
N THR A 45 -16.61 4.97 -13.34
CA THR A 45 -17.16 3.59 -13.21
C THR A 45 -18.14 3.41 -12.06
N GLY A 46 -18.08 4.26 -11.02
CA GLY A 46 -18.77 4.07 -9.74
C GLY A 46 -18.10 3.05 -8.80
N PHE A 47 -17.04 2.36 -9.24
CA PHE A 47 -16.32 1.40 -8.41
C PHE A 47 -15.38 2.11 -7.45
N THR A 48 -15.46 1.83 -6.14
CA THR A 48 -14.71 2.54 -5.09
C THR A 48 -13.45 1.83 -4.61
N GLY A 49 -13.21 0.57 -4.98
CA GLY A 49 -11.99 -0.16 -4.59
C GLY A 49 -10.70 0.56 -4.99
N SER A 50 -9.63 0.41 -4.23
CA SER A 50 -8.38 1.17 -4.43
C SER A 50 -7.54 0.73 -5.63
N ALA A 51 -7.81 -0.41 -6.26
CA ALA A 51 -7.06 -0.92 -7.40
C ALA A 51 -7.96 -1.30 -8.57
N GLY A 52 -7.62 -0.84 -9.78
CA GLY A 52 -8.30 -1.24 -11.00
C GLY A 52 -7.93 -0.39 -12.21
N THR A 53 -8.23 -0.92 -13.39
CA THR A 53 -8.04 -0.23 -14.67
C THR A 53 -9.33 -0.32 -15.48
N ALA A 54 -9.89 0.84 -15.83
CA ALA A 54 -11.01 0.90 -16.76
C ALA A 54 -10.52 1.08 -18.19
N VAL A 55 -11.16 0.39 -19.13
CA VAL A 55 -10.94 0.56 -20.58
C VAL A 55 -12.30 0.79 -21.24
N VAL A 56 -12.40 1.85 -22.00
CA VAL A 56 -13.64 2.26 -22.69
C VAL A 56 -13.41 2.30 -24.19
N THR A 57 -14.32 1.67 -24.95
CA THR A 57 -14.44 1.82 -26.41
C THR A 57 -15.85 2.35 -26.76
N ALA A 58 -16.13 2.50 -28.05
CA ALA A 58 -17.48 2.88 -28.50
C ALA A 58 -18.55 1.91 -27.98
N ASP A 59 -18.26 0.61 -27.95
CA ASP A 59 -19.23 -0.45 -27.67
C ASP A 59 -19.04 -1.11 -26.32
N GLU A 60 -17.79 -1.23 -25.82
CA GLU A 60 -17.46 -1.90 -24.57
C GLU A 60 -16.95 -0.92 -23.50
N ALA A 61 -17.23 -1.25 -22.24
CA ALA A 61 -16.68 -0.60 -21.07
C ALA A 61 -16.31 -1.68 -20.06
N LEU A 62 -15.03 -1.81 -19.75
CA LEU A 62 -14.49 -2.92 -18.98
C LEU A 62 -13.74 -2.38 -17.77
N LEU A 63 -13.84 -3.06 -16.63
CA LEU A 63 -13.06 -2.77 -15.43
C LEU A 63 -12.31 -4.02 -14.99
N TRP A 64 -11.00 -3.97 -14.98
CA TRP A 64 -10.15 -4.96 -14.33
C TRP A 64 -9.90 -4.59 -12.88
N THR A 65 -10.02 -5.57 -11.98
CA THR A 65 -9.58 -5.46 -10.59
C THR A 65 -9.22 -6.86 -10.05
N ASP A 66 -8.39 -6.92 -9.00
CA ASP A 66 -7.89 -8.17 -8.44
C ASP A 66 -8.85 -8.81 -7.42
N SER A 67 -8.47 -9.99 -6.92
CA SER A 67 -9.32 -10.83 -6.07
C SER A 67 -9.79 -10.20 -4.76
N ARG A 68 -9.15 -9.14 -4.29
CA ARG A 68 -9.55 -8.40 -3.08
C ARG A 68 -10.90 -7.70 -3.27
N TYR A 69 -11.23 -7.34 -4.51
CA TYR A 69 -12.35 -6.48 -4.87
C TYR A 69 -13.41 -7.13 -5.76
N TRP A 70 -13.28 -8.40 -6.15
CA TRP A 70 -14.21 -9.00 -7.12
C TRP A 70 -15.67 -8.96 -6.68
N LEU A 71 -15.95 -9.23 -5.40
CA LEU A 71 -17.32 -9.19 -4.87
C LEU A 71 -17.86 -7.75 -4.86
N GLN A 72 -17.11 -6.82 -4.32
CA GLN A 72 -17.46 -5.39 -4.31
C GLN A 72 -17.68 -4.83 -5.72
N ALA A 73 -16.77 -5.14 -6.66
CA ALA A 73 -16.89 -4.67 -8.04
C ALA A 73 -18.11 -5.28 -8.74
N ALA A 74 -18.42 -6.55 -8.52
CA ALA A 74 -19.60 -7.18 -9.10
C ALA A 74 -20.89 -6.46 -8.68
N GLU A 75 -21.00 -6.08 -7.41
CA GLU A 75 -22.13 -5.34 -6.87
C GLU A 75 -22.20 -3.90 -7.40
N GLN A 76 -21.08 -3.15 -7.30
CA GLN A 76 -21.04 -1.73 -7.65
C GLN A 76 -21.18 -1.47 -9.15
N LEU A 77 -20.80 -2.43 -10.01
CA LEU A 77 -20.88 -2.28 -11.46
C LEU A 77 -22.24 -2.69 -12.06
N GLU A 78 -23.15 -3.27 -11.31
CA GLU A 78 -24.40 -3.84 -11.83
C GLU A 78 -25.20 -2.88 -12.72
N ALA A 79 -25.23 -1.58 -12.37
CA ALA A 79 -25.94 -0.55 -13.14
C ALA A 79 -25.01 0.47 -13.84
N SER A 80 -23.69 0.25 -13.81
CA SER A 80 -22.71 1.23 -14.29
C SER A 80 -22.49 1.23 -15.81
N GLY A 81 -22.88 0.15 -16.48
CA GLY A 81 -22.56 -0.11 -17.88
C GLY A 81 -21.14 -0.69 -18.09
N PHE A 82 -20.38 -0.90 -17.02
CA PHE A 82 -19.08 -1.58 -17.05
C PHE A 82 -19.22 -3.07 -16.77
N LYS A 83 -18.41 -3.87 -17.45
CA LYS A 83 -18.27 -5.31 -17.22
C LYS A 83 -17.03 -5.57 -16.37
N LEU A 84 -17.19 -6.36 -15.31
CA LEU A 84 -16.07 -6.80 -14.47
C LEU A 84 -15.19 -7.81 -15.21
N MET A 85 -13.87 -7.55 -15.20
CA MET A 85 -12.81 -8.42 -15.65
C MET A 85 -11.99 -8.84 -14.42
N ARG A 86 -12.14 -10.09 -13.96
CA ARG A 86 -11.48 -10.62 -12.75
C ARG A 86 -9.99 -10.87 -13.01
N GLU A 87 -9.16 -9.89 -12.73
CA GLU A 87 -7.72 -9.97 -12.98
C GLU A 87 -7.07 -11.11 -12.18
N GLY A 88 -6.31 -11.95 -12.88
CA GLY A 88 -5.65 -13.13 -12.31
C GLY A 88 -6.49 -14.40 -12.31
N GLU A 89 -7.76 -14.35 -12.74
CA GLU A 89 -8.57 -15.53 -12.99
C GLU A 89 -8.17 -16.21 -14.30
N ALA A 90 -8.24 -17.54 -14.36
CA ALA A 90 -7.87 -18.28 -15.54
C ALA A 90 -8.73 -17.85 -16.77
N ASN A 91 -8.09 -17.61 -17.89
CA ASN A 91 -8.70 -17.17 -19.16
C ASN A 91 -9.22 -15.72 -19.18
N VAL A 92 -8.99 -14.92 -18.16
CA VAL A 92 -9.24 -13.48 -18.19
C VAL A 92 -7.94 -12.77 -18.63
N PRO A 93 -7.93 -12.11 -19.81
CA PRO A 93 -6.74 -11.39 -20.27
C PRO A 93 -6.49 -10.17 -19.37
N THR A 94 -5.22 -9.79 -19.20
CA THR A 94 -4.86 -8.50 -18.61
C THR A 94 -5.34 -7.34 -19.50
N PRO A 95 -5.43 -6.10 -18.98
CA PRO A 95 -5.82 -4.94 -19.78
C PRO A 95 -4.99 -4.83 -21.08
N ILE A 96 -3.69 -4.99 -21.01
CA ILE A 96 -2.79 -4.90 -22.17
C ILE A 96 -2.99 -6.05 -23.16
N GLU A 97 -3.18 -7.27 -22.68
CA GLU A 97 -3.46 -8.42 -23.56
C GLU A 97 -4.79 -8.24 -24.30
N TRP A 98 -5.79 -7.70 -23.62
CA TRP A 98 -7.07 -7.39 -24.24
C TRP A 98 -6.94 -6.26 -25.28
N ILE A 99 -6.21 -5.19 -24.97
CA ILE A 99 -5.92 -4.08 -25.90
C ILE A 99 -5.16 -4.61 -27.13
N LYS A 100 -4.18 -5.51 -26.93
CA LYS A 100 -3.44 -6.15 -28.00
C LYS A 100 -4.35 -6.95 -28.96
N GLN A 101 -5.26 -7.73 -28.41
CA GLN A 101 -6.21 -8.51 -29.20
C GLN A 101 -7.17 -7.59 -29.98
N THR A 102 -7.72 -6.59 -29.30
CA THR A 102 -8.67 -5.62 -29.87
C THR A 102 -8.03 -4.75 -30.95
N SER A 103 -6.82 -4.22 -30.69
CA SER A 103 -6.10 -3.39 -31.66
C SER A 103 -5.71 -4.17 -32.92
N ARG A 104 -5.35 -5.44 -32.75
CA ARG A 104 -5.05 -6.32 -33.90
C ARG A 104 -6.30 -6.58 -34.74
N ALA A 105 -7.41 -6.94 -34.12
CA ALA A 105 -8.68 -7.17 -34.80
C ALA A 105 -9.16 -5.91 -35.54
N PHE A 106 -9.04 -4.75 -34.90
CA PHE A 106 -9.38 -3.45 -35.48
C PHE A 106 -8.51 -3.16 -36.71
N TYR A 107 -7.19 -3.35 -36.61
CA TYR A 107 -6.24 -3.13 -37.71
C TYR A 107 -6.51 -4.05 -38.90
N ASP A 108 -6.79 -5.34 -38.65
CA ASP A 108 -7.09 -6.29 -39.69
C ASP A 108 -8.40 -5.96 -40.43
N GLN A 109 -9.38 -5.35 -39.76
CA GLN A 109 -10.66 -4.93 -40.31
C GLN A 109 -10.60 -3.59 -41.06
N HIS A 110 -9.93 -2.59 -40.45
CA HIS A 110 -9.99 -1.18 -40.90
C HIS A 110 -8.74 -0.72 -41.66
N HIS A 111 -7.65 -1.48 -41.59
CA HIS A 111 -6.34 -1.17 -42.20
C HIS A 111 -5.73 0.15 -41.71
N CYS A 112 -6.11 0.58 -40.50
CA CYS A 112 -5.55 1.74 -39.80
C CYS A 112 -5.34 1.43 -38.31
N PRO A 113 -4.39 2.11 -37.64
CA PRO A 113 -4.16 1.87 -36.21
C PRO A 113 -5.32 2.35 -35.34
N LEU A 114 -5.59 1.62 -34.26
CA LEU A 114 -6.53 2.01 -33.21
C LEU A 114 -5.97 3.22 -32.45
N ALA A 115 -6.75 4.29 -32.34
CA ALA A 115 -6.38 5.49 -31.58
C ALA A 115 -6.61 5.27 -30.09
N VAL A 116 -5.52 5.15 -29.31
CA VAL A 116 -5.56 4.91 -27.85
C VAL A 116 -5.30 6.20 -27.09
N GLY A 117 -6.26 6.60 -26.26
CA GLY A 117 -6.20 7.75 -25.38
C GLY A 117 -5.88 7.38 -23.93
N PHE A 118 -5.20 8.27 -23.22
CA PHE A 118 -4.87 8.18 -21.80
C PHE A 118 -4.34 9.52 -21.26
N GLU A 119 -4.34 9.70 -19.95
CA GLU A 119 -3.63 10.81 -19.30
C GLU A 119 -2.16 10.44 -19.09
N ALA A 120 -1.24 11.16 -19.73
CA ALA A 120 0.18 10.84 -19.66
C ALA A 120 0.81 11.06 -18.28
N GLU A 121 0.18 11.87 -17.44
CA GLU A 121 0.62 12.11 -16.05
C GLU A 121 0.31 10.93 -15.14
N THR A 122 -0.76 10.18 -15.42
CA THR A 122 -1.21 9.08 -14.56
C THR A 122 -0.95 7.70 -15.15
N LEU A 123 -0.61 7.62 -16.46
CA LEU A 123 -0.28 6.34 -17.07
C LEU A 123 1.14 5.93 -16.70
N PRO A 124 1.36 4.75 -16.06
CA PRO A 124 2.70 4.22 -15.78
C PRO A 124 3.51 4.02 -17.06
N TRP A 125 4.81 4.29 -16.97
CA TRP A 125 5.70 4.20 -18.13
C TRP A 125 5.78 2.79 -18.73
N ASP A 126 5.79 1.76 -17.93
CA ASP A 126 5.83 0.37 -18.37
C ASP A 126 4.58 -0.04 -19.16
N VAL A 127 3.40 0.50 -18.80
CA VAL A 127 2.16 0.33 -19.56
C VAL A 127 2.27 1.06 -20.91
N TYR A 128 2.79 2.29 -20.91
CA TYR A 128 3.00 3.04 -22.14
C TYR A 128 3.97 2.32 -23.10
N GLN A 129 5.09 1.78 -22.60
CA GLN A 129 6.01 1.01 -23.42
C GLN A 129 5.35 -0.21 -24.07
N GLN A 130 4.47 -0.91 -23.36
CA GLN A 130 3.73 -2.02 -23.91
C GLN A 130 2.79 -1.58 -25.04
N LEU A 131 2.17 -0.39 -24.95
CA LEU A 131 1.39 0.19 -26.04
C LEU A 131 2.26 0.54 -27.24
N GLU A 132 3.47 1.08 -27.05
CA GLU A 132 4.42 1.35 -28.14
C GLU A 132 4.79 0.07 -28.92
N TRP A 133 4.95 -1.06 -28.21
CA TRP A 133 5.27 -2.34 -28.84
C TRP A 133 4.12 -2.92 -29.68
N LEU A 134 2.91 -2.37 -29.56
CA LEU A 134 1.77 -2.76 -30.38
C LEU A 134 1.72 -2.06 -31.74
N ALA A 135 2.66 -1.17 -32.04
CA ALA A 135 2.75 -0.58 -33.39
C ALA A 135 2.98 -1.68 -34.46
N PRO A 136 2.38 -1.60 -35.66
CA PRO A 136 1.59 -0.46 -36.18
C PRO A 136 0.08 -0.52 -35.83
N CYS A 137 -0.38 -1.44 -34.98
CA CYS A 137 -1.82 -1.61 -34.68
C CYS A 137 -2.37 -0.53 -33.77
N VAL A 138 -1.52 0.16 -33.01
CA VAL A 138 -1.90 1.22 -32.06
C VAL A 138 -1.28 2.55 -32.46
N LYS A 139 -2.08 3.61 -32.38
CA LYS A 139 -1.66 5.01 -32.40
C LYS A 139 -1.88 5.58 -31.01
N ASN A 140 -0.81 5.90 -30.29
CA ASN A 140 -0.79 6.31 -28.88
C ASN A 140 -0.35 7.77 -28.67
N ASP A 141 -0.31 8.59 -29.71
CA ASP A 141 0.06 10.01 -29.67
C ASP A 141 -1.16 10.95 -29.56
N VAL A 142 -2.37 10.41 -29.53
CA VAL A 142 -3.61 11.17 -29.69
C VAL A 142 -3.99 11.96 -28.43
N CYS A 143 -3.41 11.67 -27.28
CA CYS A 143 -4.01 12.10 -26.03
C CYS A 143 -3.12 12.83 -25.02
N THR A 144 -2.14 13.57 -25.45
CA THR A 144 -1.31 14.35 -24.51
C THR A 144 -1.78 15.79 -24.30
N ALA A 145 -2.86 16.23 -24.95
CA ALA A 145 -3.19 17.66 -25.00
C ALA A 145 -4.43 18.09 -24.21
N THR A 146 -5.34 17.19 -23.85
CA THR A 146 -6.59 17.58 -23.16
C THR A 146 -7.00 16.53 -22.11
N ASP A 147 -7.04 16.96 -20.85
CA ASP A 147 -7.63 16.20 -19.76
C ASP A 147 -9.16 16.13 -19.95
N PRO A 148 -9.75 14.94 -20.23
CA PRO A 148 -11.19 14.79 -20.38
C PRO A 148 -11.95 15.14 -19.10
N PHE A 149 -11.36 14.86 -17.96
CA PHE A 149 -12.00 15.02 -16.66
C PHE A 149 -12.10 16.49 -16.25
N ALA A 150 -11.20 17.36 -16.71
CA ALA A 150 -11.31 18.80 -16.53
C ALA A 150 -12.60 19.36 -17.18
N THR A 151 -13.05 18.73 -18.27
CA THR A 151 -14.27 19.14 -19.00
C THR A 151 -15.51 18.41 -18.52
N LEU A 152 -15.40 17.09 -18.29
CA LEU A 152 -16.54 16.20 -18.04
C LEU A 152 -16.90 16.09 -16.55
N TRP A 153 -15.99 16.45 -15.65
CA TRP A 153 -16.18 16.42 -14.21
C TRP A 153 -16.10 17.83 -13.59
N PRO A 154 -17.15 18.67 -13.74
CA PRO A 154 -17.14 20.05 -13.26
C PRO A 154 -16.91 20.20 -11.75
N GLU A 155 -17.32 19.18 -10.98
CA GLU A 155 -17.18 19.12 -9.52
C GLU A 155 -15.91 18.36 -9.08
N ARG A 156 -14.94 18.19 -9.98
CA ARG A 156 -13.66 17.52 -9.65
C ARG A 156 -13.03 18.22 -8.45
N PRO A 157 -12.72 17.48 -7.37
CA PRO A 157 -12.06 18.07 -6.20
C PRO A 157 -10.77 18.78 -6.59
N ALA A 158 -10.45 19.87 -5.90
CA ALA A 158 -9.16 20.54 -6.07
C ALA A 158 -8.02 19.65 -5.60
N LEU A 159 -6.79 19.93 -6.05
CA LEU A 159 -5.59 19.32 -5.49
C LEU A 159 -5.49 19.63 -3.99
N PRO A 160 -5.05 18.69 -3.16
CA PRO A 160 -4.92 18.92 -1.72
C PRO A 160 -3.83 19.96 -1.42
N THR A 161 -4.05 20.71 -0.34
CA THR A 161 -3.18 21.82 0.08
C THR A 161 -2.83 21.75 1.56
N SER A 162 -2.66 20.54 2.12
CA SER A 162 -2.32 20.37 3.52
C SER A 162 -0.93 20.96 3.83
N ALA A 163 -0.78 21.59 5.01
CA ALA A 163 0.48 22.22 5.38
C ALA A 163 1.57 21.17 5.65
N LEU A 164 2.77 21.42 5.13
CA LEU A 164 3.94 20.58 5.41
C LEU A 164 4.41 20.78 6.86
N ARG A 165 4.87 19.70 7.48
CA ARG A 165 5.49 19.72 8.81
C ARG A 165 6.79 18.94 8.82
N ILE A 166 7.72 19.36 9.67
CA ILE A 166 9.01 18.68 9.85
C ILE A 166 8.80 17.45 10.74
N GLN A 167 9.29 16.30 10.30
CA GLN A 167 9.47 15.11 11.15
C GLN A 167 10.75 15.29 11.94
N PRO A 168 10.71 15.43 13.28
CA PRO A 168 11.88 15.67 14.09
C PRO A 168 12.92 14.55 13.96
N VAL A 169 14.20 14.89 13.97
CA VAL A 169 15.30 13.89 13.93
C VAL A 169 15.21 12.93 15.11
N ALA A 170 14.68 13.35 16.25
CA ALA A 170 14.42 12.49 17.40
C ALA A 170 13.44 11.34 17.11
N LEU A 171 12.61 11.47 16.08
CA LEU A 171 11.68 10.43 15.59
C LEU A 171 12.19 9.77 14.30
N ALA A 172 12.83 10.54 13.41
CA ALA A 172 13.35 10.04 12.13
C ALA A 172 14.71 9.30 12.27
N GLY A 173 15.46 9.56 13.34
CA GLY A 173 16.77 8.92 13.63
C GLY A 173 17.95 9.46 12.82
N MET A 174 17.70 10.14 11.71
CA MET A 174 18.74 10.68 10.82
C MET A 174 18.37 12.06 10.29
N THR A 175 19.37 12.90 10.06
CA THR A 175 19.19 14.19 9.37
C THR A 175 18.95 13.97 7.87
N LEU A 176 18.46 14.99 7.18
CA LEU A 176 18.33 14.99 5.72
C LEU A 176 19.70 14.78 5.06
N GLU A 177 20.72 15.47 5.54
CA GLU A 177 22.09 15.40 5.01
C GLU A 177 22.66 13.97 5.11
N ASP A 178 22.45 13.28 6.24
CA ASP A 178 22.88 11.89 6.42
C ASP A 178 22.17 10.94 5.47
N LYS A 179 20.86 11.12 5.29
CA LYS A 179 20.06 10.33 4.35
C LYS A 179 20.52 10.52 2.91
N VAL A 180 20.77 11.76 2.49
CA VAL A 180 21.29 12.07 1.15
C VAL A 180 22.70 11.53 0.95
N ALA A 181 23.56 11.59 1.96
CA ALA A 181 24.89 10.98 1.89
C ALA A 181 24.82 9.44 1.72
N GLN A 182 23.89 8.78 2.43
CA GLN A 182 23.62 7.35 2.27
C GLN A 182 23.08 7.04 0.87
N LEU A 183 22.15 7.85 0.36
CA LEU A 183 21.59 7.72 -1.00
C LEU A 183 22.70 7.72 -2.06
N TRP A 184 23.54 8.72 -2.07
CA TRP A 184 24.62 8.82 -3.06
C TRP A 184 25.70 7.74 -2.88
N THR A 185 25.94 7.28 -1.65
CA THR A 185 26.82 6.13 -1.37
C THR A 185 26.26 4.86 -1.98
N LYS A 186 24.94 4.63 -1.81
CA LYS A 186 24.24 3.49 -2.40
C LYS A 186 24.24 3.55 -3.92
N VAL A 187 23.91 4.70 -4.52
CA VAL A 187 23.91 4.88 -5.98
C VAL A 187 25.28 4.53 -6.57
N ARG A 188 26.37 5.07 -6.01
CA ARG A 188 27.73 4.75 -6.49
C ARG A 188 28.11 3.29 -6.30
N LYS A 189 27.60 2.64 -5.28
CA LYS A 189 27.84 1.20 -5.02
C LYS A 189 27.07 0.31 -5.99
N ASP A 190 25.80 0.63 -6.24
CA ASP A 190 24.93 -0.22 -7.05
C ASP A 190 25.18 0.00 -8.56
N TYR A 191 25.63 1.19 -8.95
CA TYR A 191 25.88 1.59 -10.33
C TYR A 191 27.31 2.16 -10.52
N PRO A 192 28.36 1.35 -10.33
CA PRO A 192 29.75 1.83 -10.30
C PRO A 192 30.27 2.32 -11.66
N THR A 193 29.60 1.98 -12.76
CA THR A 193 29.95 2.40 -14.13
C THR A 193 29.20 3.66 -14.58
N GLU A 194 28.14 4.03 -13.87
CA GLU A 194 27.33 5.20 -14.18
C GLU A 194 27.86 6.44 -13.45
N HIS A 195 27.61 7.60 -14.03
CA HIS A 195 28.11 8.88 -13.50
C HIS A 195 26.96 9.87 -13.30
N PHE A 196 25.93 9.42 -12.58
CA PHE A 196 24.77 10.24 -12.28
C PHE A 196 25.15 11.48 -11.49
N LYS A 197 24.65 12.63 -11.94
CA LYS A 197 24.76 13.93 -11.27
C LYS A 197 23.44 14.42 -10.71
N HIS A 198 22.34 13.87 -11.22
CA HIS A 198 20.99 14.27 -10.87
C HIS A 198 20.14 13.03 -10.65
N ILE A 199 19.28 13.06 -9.62
CA ILE A 199 18.26 12.05 -9.36
C ILE A 199 16.93 12.76 -9.32
N LEU A 200 15.94 12.26 -10.09
CA LEU A 200 14.55 12.69 -10.00
C LEU A 200 13.79 11.69 -9.15
N LEU A 201 13.28 12.13 -8.01
CA LEU A 201 12.40 11.38 -7.13
C LEU A 201 10.95 11.79 -7.43
N THR A 202 10.09 10.79 -7.62
CA THR A 202 8.67 10.95 -7.92
C THR A 202 7.79 10.26 -6.88
N ASP A 203 8.25 9.20 -6.21
CA ASP A 203 7.52 8.54 -5.13
C ASP A 203 7.39 9.47 -3.92
N LEU A 204 6.14 9.68 -3.46
CA LEU A 204 5.83 10.64 -2.38
C LEU A 204 6.39 10.20 -1.03
N ALA A 205 6.43 8.89 -0.74
CA ALA A 205 6.97 8.37 0.50
C ALA A 205 8.51 8.47 0.52
N ASP A 206 9.17 8.28 -0.62
CA ASP A 206 10.61 8.50 -0.77
C ASP A 206 10.98 9.96 -0.48
N ILE A 207 10.24 10.90 -1.08
CA ILE A 207 10.44 12.34 -0.88
C ILE A 207 10.19 12.72 0.59
N ALA A 208 9.07 12.27 1.16
CA ALA A 208 8.70 12.56 2.55
C ALA A 208 9.71 12.00 3.55
N TRP A 209 10.17 10.74 3.34
CA TRP A 209 11.18 10.11 4.19
C TRP A 209 12.52 10.84 4.08
N LEU A 210 12.98 11.10 2.87
CA LEU A 210 14.29 11.68 2.62
C LEU A 210 14.41 13.10 3.19
N LEU A 211 13.39 13.93 2.96
CA LEU A 211 13.35 15.31 3.43
C LEU A 211 12.96 15.46 4.91
N ASN A 212 12.61 14.38 5.61
CA ASN A 212 12.00 14.46 6.95
C ASN A 212 10.78 15.39 6.98
N LEU A 213 9.91 15.31 5.97
CA LEU A 213 8.68 16.09 5.88
C LEU A 213 7.46 15.18 5.84
N ARG A 214 6.36 15.67 6.41
CA ARG A 214 5.05 15.01 6.37
C ARG A 214 3.96 16.03 6.08
N ALA A 215 2.87 15.56 5.47
CA ALA A 215 1.62 16.32 5.33
C ALA A 215 0.44 15.33 5.27
N ALA A 216 -0.72 15.73 4.80
CA ALA A 216 -1.93 14.92 4.75
C ALA A 216 -2.68 15.12 3.41
N ASP A 217 -1.95 15.02 2.30
CA ASP A 217 -2.55 15.19 0.96
C ASP A 217 -3.30 13.95 0.49
N ILE A 218 -2.92 12.80 0.99
CA ILE A 218 -3.54 11.51 0.69
C ILE A 218 -4.05 10.94 2.01
N ASP A 219 -5.30 10.52 2.02
CA ASP A 219 -5.89 9.90 3.20
C ASP A 219 -5.01 8.72 3.66
N PHE A 220 -4.87 8.56 4.96
CA PHE A 220 -4.08 7.52 5.63
C PHE A 220 -2.56 7.62 5.48
N ASN A 221 -2.06 8.30 4.45
CA ASN A 221 -0.65 8.41 4.14
C ASN A 221 -0.12 9.82 4.46
N PRO A 222 0.83 9.97 5.40
CA PRO A 222 1.36 11.28 5.78
C PRO A 222 2.37 11.82 4.77
N VAL A 223 1.97 11.90 3.50
CA VAL A 223 2.75 12.36 2.36
C VAL A 223 2.16 13.62 1.74
N PHE A 224 2.84 14.17 0.74
CA PHE A 224 2.42 15.39 0.03
C PHE A 224 2.82 15.33 -1.43
N TYR A 225 2.02 15.92 -2.32
CA TYR A 225 2.30 15.99 -3.75
C TYR A 225 3.52 16.85 -4.03
N ALA A 226 4.56 16.21 -4.53
CA ALA A 226 5.82 16.87 -4.90
C ALA A 226 6.68 16.02 -5.83
N TYR A 227 7.54 16.69 -6.59
CA TYR A 227 8.73 16.11 -7.21
C TYR A 227 9.97 16.65 -6.53
N LEU A 228 11.04 15.86 -6.47
CA LEU A 228 12.30 16.28 -5.89
C LEU A 228 13.45 15.95 -6.82
N ILE A 229 14.25 16.98 -7.17
CA ILE A 229 15.54 16.76 -7.80
C ILE A 229 16.63 16.93 -6.75
N LEU A 230 17.54 15.96 -6.73
CA LEU A 230 18.78 16.06 -5.98
C LEU A 230 19.96 16.07 -6.93
N HIS A 231 20.89 16.95 -6.67
CA HIS A 231 22.18 17.00 -7.36
C HIS A 231 23.24 16.27 -6.54
N GLU A 232 24.21 15.67 -7.23
CA GLU A 232 25.34 15.05 -6.55
C GLU A 232 26.01 16.08 -5.60
N PRO A 233 26.22 15.75 -4.31
CA PRO A 233 26.83 16.66 -3.36
C PRO A 233 28.23 17.10 -3.82
N SER A 234 28.50 18.39 -3.73
CA SER A 234 29.80 19.01 -4.06
C SER A 234 30.44 19.59 -2.80
N CYS A 235 31.63 20.13 -2.93
CA CYS A 235 32.30 20.87 -1.84
C CYS A 235 31.49 22.10 -1.35
N SER A 236 30.51 22.58 -2.12
CA SER A 236 29.57 23.63 -1.72
C SER A 236 28.34 23.12 -0.94
N GLY A 237 28.29 21.84 -0.63
CA GLY A 237 27.18 21.19 0.11
C GLY A 237 26.14 20.52 -0.78
N LEU A 238 25.02 20.16 -0.15
CA LEU A 238 23.85 19.59 -0.81
C LEU A 238 23.15 20.66 -1.67
N ARG A 239 22.62 20.23 -2.79
CA ARG A 239 21.75 21.03 -3.66
C ARG A 239 20.59 20.19 -4.17
N GLY A 240 19.41 20.77 -4.19
CA GLY A 240 18.21 20.17 -4.75
C GLY A 240 17.11 21.19 -4.96
N CYS A 241 16.00 20.73 -5.57
CA CYS A 241 14.81 21.55 -5.75
C CYS A 241 13.55 20.68 -5.47
N LEU A 242 12.72 21.16 -4.57
CA LEU A 242 11.41 20.59 -4.27
C LEU A 242 10.36 21.33 -5.10
N TYR A 243 9.64 20.59 -5.95
CA TYR A 243 8.54 21.09 -6.77
C TYR A 243 7.22 20.73 -6.09
N THR A 244 6.51 21.71 -5.54
CA THR A 244 5.26 21.52 -4.82
C THR A 244 4.49 22.84 -4.78
N ASP A 245 3.26 22.86 -4.28
CA ASP A 245 2.56 24.12 -4.02
C ASP A 245 3.28 24.91 -2.90
N ILE A 246 3.97 25.99 -3.28
CA ILE A 246 4.79 26.80 -2.38
C ILE A 246 3.90 27.52 -1.33
N SER A 247 2.63 27.79 -1.63
CA SER A 247 1.74 28.56 -0.76
C SER A 247 1.45 27.87 0.58
N ARG A 248 1.51 26.54 0.58
CA ARG A 248 1.25 25.67 1.76
C ARG A 248 2.48 25.36 2.62
N ILE A 249 3.66 25.86 2.24
CA ILE A 249 4.89 25.60 2.98
C ILE A 249 5.03 26.63 4.11
N PRO A 250 4.98 26.22 5.41
CA PRO A 250 5.19 27.12 6.53
C PRO A 250 6.61 27.72 6.54
N GLU A 251 6.78 28.88 7.12
CA GLU A 251 8.07 29.59 7.16
C GLU A 251 9.18 28.79 7.88
N GLU A 252 8.83 27.96 8.84
CA GLU A 252 9.81 27.08 9.50
C GLU A 252 10.32 25.99 8.56
N VAL A 253 9.43 25.41 7.71
CA VAL A 253 9.80 24.41 6.71
C VAL A 253 10.62 25.05 5.59
N LYS A 254 10.27 26.27 5.15
CA LYS A 254 11.08 27.02 4.17
C LYS A 254 12.50 27.25 4.68
N ARG A 255 12.63 27.68 5.94
CA ARG A 255 13.95 27.89 6.57
C ARG A 255 14.74 26.58 6.68
N TYR A 256 14.06 25.49 7.05
CA TYR A 256 14.66 24.16 7.13
C TYR A 256 15.20 23.72 5.76
N LEU A 257 14.37 23.76 4.71
CA LEU A 257 14.78 23.39 3.35
C LEU A 257 15.93 24.27 2.82
N HIS A 258 15.83 25.58 3.03
CA HIS A 258 16.88 26.51 2.61
C HIS A 258 18.21 26.25 3.34
N ALA A 259 18.17 25.98 4.65
CA ALA A 259 19.37 25.69 5.44
C ALA A 259 20.05 24.39 5.00
N THR A 260 19.30 23.42 4.45
CA THR A 260 19.82 22.17 3.93
C THR A 260 20.17 22.22 2.43
N GLY A 261 20.04 23.37 1.77
CA GLY A 261 20.38 23.55 0.36
C GLY A 261 19.31 23.09 -0.64
N ILE A 262 18.07 22.94 -0.19
CA ILE A 262 16.91 22.60 -1.03
C ILE A 262 16.17 23.90 -1.37
N SER A 263 16.13 24.24 -2.66
CA SER A 263 15.26 25.28 -3.21
C SER A 263 13.83 24.78 -3.41
N MET A 264 12.91 25.69 -3.68
CA MET A 264 11.50 25.36 -3.90
C MET A 264 11.01 26.01 -5.19
N ALA A 265 10.18 25.30 -5.95
CA ALA A 265 9.55 25.76 -7.17
C ALA A 265 8.08 25.29 -7.23
N ALA A 266 7.28 25.87 -8.12
CA ALA A 266 5.90 25.47 -8.32
C ALA A 266 5.82 24.02 -8.86
N TYR A 267 4.77 23.29 -8.47
CA TYR A 267 4.62 21.88 -8.81
C TYR A 267 4.68 21.63 -10.31
N GLU A 268 3.99 22.46 -11.10
CA GLU A 268 3.90 22.36 -12.54
C GLU A 268 5.23 22.61 -13.26
N GLU A 269 6.17 23.32 -12.63
CA GLU A 269 7.51 23.53 -13.20
C GLU A 269 8.28 22.22 -13.34
N ALA A 270 7.91 21.16 -12.60
CA ALA A 270 8.51 19.84 -12.76
C ALA A 270 8.36 19.27 -14.17
N TYR A 271 7.28 19.60 -14.88
CA TYR A 271 7.06 19.12 -16.24
C TYR A 271 7.98 19.77 -17.28
N HIS A 272 8.67 20.86 -16.93
CA HIS A 272 9.61 21.61 -17.76
C HIS A 272 11.09 21.32 -17.44
N LEU A 273 11.38 20.36 -16.55
CA LEU A 273 12.72 20.03 -16.04
C LEU A 273 13.75 19.75 -17.13
N PHE A 274 13.32 19.14 -18.22
CA PHE A 274 14.20 18.66 -19.29
C PHE A 274 14.23 19.60 -20.50
N GLU A 275 13.73 20.85 -20.40
CA GLU A 275 13.77 21.81 -21.49
C GLU A 275 15.21 22.18 -21.91
N PRO A 276 15.45 22.74 -23.15
CA PRO A 276 16.75 22.69 -23.88
C PRO A 276 18.01 23.25 -23.21
N LYS A 277 17.94 23.61 -21.94
CA LYS A 277 19.10 24.03 -21.12
C LYS A 277 19.66 22.89 -20.28
N ALA A 278 19.06 21.71 -20.36
CA ALA A 278 19.42 20.58 -19.53
C ALA A 278 20.74 19.93 -19.97
N THR A 279 21.42 19.38 -19.01
CA THR A 279 22.59 18.53 -19.05
C THR A 279 22.37 17.25 -19.91
N ARG A 280 23.45 16.50 -20.17
CA ARG A 280 23.36 15.23 -20.90
C ARG A 280 22.42 14.24 -20.20
N GLY A 281 21.70 13.42 -20.96
CA GLY A 281 20.81 12.38 -20.44
C GLY A 281 21.53 11.39 -19.51
N ASP A 282 22.79 11.07 -19.78
CA ASP A 282 23.63 10.18 -18.98
C ASP A 282 23.93 10.70 -17.55
N ASP A 283 23.72 11.99 -17.30
CA ASP A 283 23.88 12.60 -15.98
C ASP A 283 22.65 12.39 -15.08
N TRP A 284 21.53 11.87 -15.61
CA TRP A 284 20.26 11.74 -14.90
C TRP A 284 19.93 10.29 -14.53
N MET A 285 19.58 10.07 -13.27
CA MET A 285 18.93 8.87 -12.79
C MET A 285 17.42 9.13 -12.69
N LEU A 286 16.67 8.53 -13.60
CA LEU A 286 15.20 8.47 -13.55
C LEU A 286 14.78 7.15 -12.92
N LEU A 287 13.75 7.17 -12.07
CA LEU A 287 13.34 6.02 -11.29
C LEU A 287 12.13 5.32 -11.93
N GLU A 288 12.03 4.02 -11.69
CA GLU A 288 10.79 3.26 -11.91
C GLU A 288 9.64 3.97 -11.18
N GLY A 289 8.46 4.03 -11.77
CA GLY A 289 7.35 4.85 -11.26
C GLY A 289 7.33 6.29 -11.77
N THR A 290 8.38 6.79 -12.45
CA THR A 290 8.29 8.07 -13.16
C THR A 290 7.21 7.98 -14.25
N ASN A 291 6.28 8.93 -14.24
CA ASN A 291 5.13 8.91 -15.14
C ASN A 291 5.52 9.12 -16.62
N THR A 292 4.64 8.70 -17.51
CA THR A 292 4.85 8.74 -18.96
C THR A 292 5.17 10.14 -19.48
N LEU A 293 4.53 11.19 -18.94
CA LEU A 293 4.77 12.58 -19.39
C LEU A 293 6.22 13.01 -19.15
N LEU A 294 6.73 12.79 -17.94
CA LEU A 294 8.12 13.14 -17.59
C LEU A 294 9.14 12.33 -18.38
N VAL A 295 8.92 11.02 -18.54
CA VAL A 295 9.85 10.18 -19.32
C VAL A 295 9.87 10.61 -20.79
N ARG A 296 8.73 10.87 -21.41
CA ARG A 296 8.68 11.37 -22.79
C ARG A 296 9.33 12.74 -22.96
N ASN A 297 9.15 13.65 -22.00
CA ASN A 297 9.83 14.93 -21.99
C ASN A 297 11.35 14.75 -21.89
N ALA A 298 11.81 13.85 -21.05
CA ALA A 298 13.23 13.50 -20.95
C ALA A 298 13.78 12.92 -22.27
N GLN A 299 13.11 11.93 -22.87
CA GLN A 299 13.51 11.35 -24.16
C GLN A 299 13.64 12.39 -25.25
N LYS A 300 12.65 13.29 -25.36
CA LYS A 300 12.64 14.37 -26.36
C LYS A 300 13.80 15.33 -26.16
N ASN A 301 14.06 15.74 -24.94
CA ASN A 301 15.07 16.78 -24.65
C ASN A 301 16.50 16.24 -24.61
N PHE A 302 16.69 14.96 -24.24
CA PHE A 302 18.00 14.29 -24.32
C PHE A 302 18.29 13.73 -25.73
N ASN A 303 17.32 13.83 -26.65
CA ASN A 303 17.42 13.28 -28.00
C ASN A 303 17.82 11.78 -28.00
N THR A 304 17.24 11.01 -27.08
CA THR A 304 17.46 9.58 -26.96
C THR A 304 16.13 8.83 -27.04
N PRO A 305 16.00 7.82 -27.91
CA PRO A 305 14.77 7.03 -28.02
C PRO A 305 14.58 6.08 -26.84
N THR A 306 15.63 5.79 -26.09
CA THR A 306 15.59 4.86 -24.96
C THR A 306 16.19 5.52 -23.72
N LEU A 307 15.48 5.44 -22.61
CA LEU A 307 15.94 5.82 -21.29
C LEU A 307 15.83 4.60 -20.37
N SER A 308 16.88 4.35 -19.61
CA SER A 308 16.85 3.37 -18.54
C SER A 308 16.18 3.99 -17.31
N LEU A 309 15.22 3.30 -16.74
CA LEU A 309 14.67 3.61 -15.43
C LEU A 309 15.27 2.65 -14.41
N TYR A 310 15.45 3.13 -13.20
CA TYR A 310 16.18 2.42 -12.15
C TYR A 310 15.26 2.23 -10.93
N PRO A 311 15.35 1.09 -10.22
CA PRO A 311 14.68 0.93 -8.93
C PRO A 311 15.07 2.05 -7.95
N SER A 312 14.12 2.49 -7.10
CA SER A 312 14.42 3.55 -6.15
C SER A 312 15.46 3.12 -5.11
N PRO A 313 16.62 3.80 -5.04
CA PRO A 313 17.57 3.55 -3.97
C PRO A 313 17.04 4.04 -2.61
N VAL A 314 16.13 5.02 -2.58
CA VAL A 314 15.52 5.54 -1.35
C VAL A 314 14.55 4.52 -0.75
N GLU A 315 13.73 3.87 -1.56
CA GLU A 315 12.84 2.80 -1.13
C GLU A 315 13.60 1.68 -0.39
N THR A 316 14.74 1.28 -0.95
CA THR A 316 15.61 0.28 -0.29
C THR A 316 16.20 0.78 1.03
N LEU A 317 16.52 2.07 1.14
CA LEU A 317 17.07 2.66 2.37
C LEU A 317 16.02 2.75 3.47
N ARG A 318 14.81 3.24 3.15
CA ARG A 318 13.72 3.38 4.13
C ARG A 318 13.13 2.05 4.58
N ALA A 319 13.26 1.00 3.77
CA ALA A 319 12.83 -0.35 4.15
C ALA A 319 13.57 -0.90 5.38
N VAL A 320 14.85 -0.54 5.55
CA VAL A 320 15.66 -0.96 6.71
C VAL A 320 15.59 0.12 7.78
N LYS A 321 14.72 -0.07 8.76
CA LYS A 321 14.48 0.90 9.84
C LYS A 321 15.72 1.06 10.71
N ASN A 322 16.13 2.31 10.94
CA ASN A 322 17.20 2.61 11.91
C ASN A 322 16.73 2.35 13.35
N ASP A 323 17.66 2.39 14.31
CA ASP A 323 17.36 2.06 15.71
C ASP A 323 16.26 2.98 16.31
N THR A 324 16.22 4.26 15.91
CA THR A 324 15.19 5.21 16.38
C THR A 324 13.82 4.86 15.82
N GLU A 325 13.73 4.58 14.53
CA GLU A 325 12.48 4.14 13.89
C GLU A 325 11.98 2.81 14.49
N GLN A 326 12.89 1.84 14.75
CA GLN A 326 12.51 0.58 15.41
C GLN A 326 11.98 0.79 16.82
N VAL A 327 12.54 1.72 17.59
CA VAL A 327 12.03 2.11 18.92
C VAL A 327 10.66 2.79 18.78
N GLY A 328 10.51 3.66 17.78
CA GLY A 328 9.23 4.31 17.46
C GLY A 328 8.12 3.28 17.18
N PHE A 329 8.39 2.30 16.30
CA PHE A 329 7.43 1.22 16.03
C PHE A 329 7.00 0.47 17.31
N ARG A 330 7.95 0.10 18.16
CA ARG A 330 7.61 -0.59 19.43
C ARG A 330 6.71 0.25 20.32
N ARG A 331 6.91 1.57 20.39
CA ARG A 331 6.06 2.52 21.15
C ARG A 331 4.68 2.68 20.50
N ALA A 332 4.63 2.78 19.17
CA ALA A 332 3.36 2.83 18.44
C ALA A 332 2.53 1.58 18.70
N MET A 333 3.14 0.39 18.66
CA MET A 333 2.46 -0.88 18.92
C MET A 333 2.01 -1.03 20.39
N GLU A 334 2.70 -0.43 21.36
CA GLU A 334 2.23 -0.37 22.75
C GLU A 334 0.97 0.47 22.89
N ARG A 335 0.96 1.68 22.31
CA ARG A 335 -0.21 2.58 22.34
C ARG A 335 -1.40 1.99 21.61
N ASP A 336 -1.18 1.44 20.42
CA ASP A 336 -2.23 0.77 19.65
C ASP A 336 -2.76 -0.47 20.38
N GLY A 337 -1.87 -1.24 21.00
CA GLY A 337 -2.22 -2.41 21.82
C GLY A 337 -3.13 -2.06 23.01
N VAL A 338 -2.92 -0.91 23.66
CA VAL A 338 -3.82 -0.39 24.71
C VAL A 338 -5.22 -0.16 24.14
N ALA A 339 -5.33 0.54 23.00
CA ALA A 339 -6.62 0.80 22.35
C ALA A 339 -7.31 -0.52 21.95
N MET A 340 -6.55 -1.49 21.40
CA MET A 340 -7.07 -2.79 21.02
C MET A 340 -7.58 -3.61 22.22
N VAL A 341 -6.86 -3.63 23.34
CA VAL A 341 -7.31 -4.31 24.57
C VAL A 341 -8.63 -3.72 25.07
N GLN A 342 -8.74 -2.39 25.09
CA GLN A 342 -9.96 -1.69 25.51
C GLN A 342 -11.13 -2.00 24.58
N LEU A 343 -10.90 -2.07 23.28
CA LEU A 343 -11.92 -2.45 22.30
C LEU A 343 -12.36 -3.89 22.47
N LEU A 344 -11.41 -4.84 22.55
CA LEU A 344 -11.73 -6.27 22.67
C LEU A 344 -12.52 -6.57 23.95
N ARG A 345 -12.16 -5.95 25.09
CA ARG A 345 -12.96 -6.02 26.30
C ARG A 345 -14.38 -5.47 26.09
N TRP A 346 -14.49 -4.32 25.43
CA TRP A 346 -15.80 -3.71 25.17
C TRP A 346 -16.69 -4.61 24.28
N ILE A 347 -16.12 -5.30 23.29
CA ILE A 347 -16.83 -6.27 22.44
C ILE A 347 -17.29 -7.48 23.27
N ASP A 348 -16.42 -8.04 24.13
CA ASP A 348 -16.75 -9.19 24.97
C ASP A 348 -17.83 -8.90 26.02
N GLU A 349 -17.81 -7.69 26.62
CA GLU A 349 -18.79 -7.30 27.64
C GLU A 349 -20.14 -6.90 27.06
N ARG A 350 -20.16 -6.41 25.83
CA ARG A 350 -21.34 -5.82 25.20
C ARG A 350 -21.32 -6.15 23.72
N LEU A 351 -22.07 -7.08 23.27
CA LEU A 351 -22.20 -7.28 21.82
C LEU A 351 -22.50 -5.92 21.15
N PRO A 352 -21.60 -5.37 20.31
CA PRO A 352 -21.82 -4.08 19.64
C PRO A 352 -23.04 -4.12 18.72
N GLU A 353 -23.64 -2.96 18.47
CA GLU A 353 -24.85 -2.88 17.65
C GLU A 353 -24.60 -3.21 16.18
N SER A 354 -23.41 -2.84 15.65
CA SER A 354 -23.09 -2.99 14.23
C SER A 354 -21.58 -2.90 13.95
N GLU A 355 -21.20 -3.19 12.71
CA GLU A 355 -19.83 -3.06 12.20
C GLU A 355 -19.30 -1.64 12.34
N LEU A 356 -20.08 -0.61 11.97
CA LEU A 356 -19.71 0.80 12.12
C LEU A 356 -19.50 1.18 13.59
N ALA A 357 -20.32 0.69 14.51
CA ALA A 357 -20.14 0.96 15.93
C ALA A 357 -18.78 0.48 16.47
N VAL A 358 -18.27 -0.65 15.94
CA VAL A 358 -16.93 -1.16 16.29
C VAL A 358 -15.84 -0.24 15.74
N SER A 359 -15.93 0.18 14.48
CA SER A 359 -14.97 1.10 13.84
C SER A 359 -14.93 2.44 14.57
N GLU A 360 -16.08 3.02 14.89
CA GLU A 360 -16.18 4.30 15.61
C GLU A 360 -15.61 4.21 17.04
N GLN A 361 -15.89 3.10 17.74
CA GLN A 361 -15.34 2.88 19.08
C GLN A 361 -13.82 2.77 19.04
N LEU A 362 -13.26 2.00 18.09
CA LEU A 362 -11.81 1.88 17.93
C LEU A 362 -11.16 3.23 17.61
N LEU A 363 -11.74 4.00 16.71
CA LEU A 363 -11.27 5.33 16.37
C LEU A 363 -11.27 6.25 17.61
N SER A 364 -12.32 6.19 18.44
CA SER A 364 -12.40 6.94 19.70
C SER A 364 -11.29 6.55 20.68
N LEU A 365 -10.97 5.27 20.81
CA LEU A 365 -9.91 4.75 21.68
C LEU A 365 -8.51 5.15 21.19
N ARG A 366 -8.25 5.04 19.88
CA ARG A 366 -6.98 5.43 19.25
C ARG A 366 -6.72 6.94 19.39
N LYS A 367 -7.74 7.78 19.21
CA LYS A 367 -7.64 9.26 19.39
C LYS A 367 -7.19 9.68 20.78
N ARG A 368 -7.33 8.84 21.80
CA ARG A 368 -6.87 9.11 23.17
C ARG A 368 -5.40 8.79 23.37
N GLN A 369 -4.78 8.05 22.43
CA GLN A 369 -3.39 7.66 22.53
C GLN A 369 -2.45 8.82 22.15
N ALA A 370 -1.36 8.95 22.88
CA ALA A 370 -0.36 10.00 22.61
C ALA A 370 0.26 9.82 21.21
N GLY A 371 0.45 10.91 20.48
CA GLY A 371 1.06 10.89 19.16
C GLY A 371 0.19 10.30 18.04
N TYR A 372 -1.11 10.06 18.30
CA TYR A 372 -2.05 9.63 17.25
C TYR A 372 -2.21 10.73 16.19
N CYS A 373 -2.02 10.36 14.91
CA CYS A 373 -2.06 11.27 13.78
C CYS A 373 -3.18 10.97 12.77
N GLY A 374 -3.84 9.83 12.88
CA GLY A 374 -4.89 9.39 11.95
C GLY A 374 -4.93 7.87 11.82
N LEU A 375 -5.80 7.35 10.97
CA LEU A 375 -5.80 5.95 10.56
C LEU A 375 -4.66 5.71 9.56
N SER A 376 -4.19 4.48 9.44
CA SER A 376 -3.22 4.04 8.40
C SER A 376 -3.91 3.45 7.16
N PHE A 377 -5.17 3.09 7.29
CA PHE A 377 -6.13 2.71 6.24
C PHE A 377 -7.54 2.69 6.83
N GLU A 378 -8.58 2.59 6.00
CA GLU A 378 -9.96 2.52 6.49
C GLU A 378 -10.19 1.23 7.27
N THR A 379 -10.87 1.32 8.42
CA THR A 379 -11.08 0.17 9.30
C THR A 379 -12.01 -0.85 8.67
N ILE A 380 -11.53 -2.06 8.48
CA ILE A 380 -12.31 -3.23 8.06
C ILE A 380 -12.95 -3.83 9.32
N SER A 381 -14.24 -3.63 9.50
CA SER A 381 -15.03 -4.28 10.55
C SER A 381 -16.11 -5.11 9.86
N ALA A 382 -15.86 -6.41 9.72
CA ALA A 382 -16.61 -7.28 8.82
C ALA A 382 -17.22 -8.47 9.56
N TYR A 383 -18.54 -8.47 9.70
CA TYR A 383 -19.28 -9.51 10.41
C TYR A 383 -19.79 -10.61 9.45
N GLY A 384 -19.63 -11.86 9.84
CA GLY A 384 -20.16 -13.00 9.10
C GLY A 384 -19.74 -12.99 7.61
N PRO A 385 -20.70 -12.97 6.66
CA PRO A 385 -20.42 -12.98 5.22
C PRO A 385 -19.53 -11.82 4.73
N HIS A 386 -19.62 -10.64 5.34
CA HIS A 386 -18.76 -9.51 4.99
C HIS A 386 -17.28 -9.81 5.24
N GLY A 387 -16.96 -10.66 6.23
CA GLY A 387 -15.58 -11.12 6.47
C GLY A 387 -14.95 -11.86 5.28
N ALA A 388 -15.76 -12.36 4.33
CA ALA A 388 -15.25 -12.97 3.11
C ALA A 388 -14.82 -11.94 2.04
N ILE A 389 -15.16 -10.68 2.21
CA ILE A 389 -14.73 -9.57 1.34
C ILE A 389 -13.44 -9.00 1.93
N VAL A 390 -12.30 -9.32 1.33
CA VAL A 390 -10.95 -9.11 1.91
C VAL A 390 -10.71 -7.66 2.35
N HIS A 391 -11.18 -6.69 1.57
CA HIS A 391 -11.08 -5.24 1.83
C HIS A 391 -12.49 -4.64 2.01
N TYR A 392 -13.33 -5.30 2.84
CA TYR A 392 -14.64 -4.78 3.18
C TYR A 392 -14.52 -3.50 4.03
N GLU A 393 -15.25 -2.49 3.63
CA GLU A 393 -15.38 -1.23 4.36
C GLU A 393 -16.86 -1.03 4.68
N PRO A 394 -17.25 -1.00 5.97
CA PRO A 394 -18.65 -0.78 6.33
C PRO A 394 -19.07 0.65 5.99
N THR A 395 -20.14 0.78 5.22
CA THR A 395 -20.79 2.06 4.92
C THR A 395 -22.16 2.12 5.59
N PRO A 396 -22.81 3.27 5.69
CA PRO A 396 -24.19 3.34 6.20
C PRO A 396 -25.16 2.39 5.48
N GLU A 397 -24.91 2.12 4.19
CA GLU A 397 -25.74 1.25 3.34
C GLU A 397 -25.44 -0.23 3.56
N SER A 398 -24.18 -0.60 3.76
CA SER A 398 -23.75 -2.01 3.92
C SER A 398 -23.65 -2.47 5.37
N ASN A 399 -23.71 -1.54 6.34
CA ASN A 399 -23.51 -1.80 7.77
C ASN A 399 -24.41 -2.89 8.32
N ALA A 400 -23.84 -4.02 8.72
CA ALA A 400 -24.56 -5.13 9.30
C ALA A 400 -24.73 -4.98 10.83
N PRO A 401 -25.90 -5.35 11.38
CA PRO A 401 -26.04 -5.55 12.82
C PRO A 401 -25.24 -6.78 13.26
N LEU A 402 -24.60 -6.71 14.42
CA LEU A 402 -23.86 -7.85 14.98
C LEU A 402 -24.80 -8.78 15.75
N GLU A 403 -24.63 -10.08 15.58
CA GLU A 403 -25.38 -11.11 16.30
C GLU A 403 -24.42 -12.02 17.08
N ALA A 404 -24.96 -12.67 18.13
CA ALA A 404 -24.14 -13.53 19.02
C ALA A 404 -23.86 -14.91 18.38
N HIS A 405 -23.25 -14.91 17.18
CA HIS A 405 -22.74 -16.10 16.48
C HIS A 405 -21.67 -15.70 15.45
N SER A 406 -20.96 -16.68 14.88
CA SER A 406 -19.93 -16.47 13.85
C SER A 406 -18.81 -15.52 14.28
N PHE A 407 -18.09 -14.96 13.32
CA PHE A 407 -16.92 -14.10 13.50
C PHE A 407 -17.18 -12.63 13.14
N LEU A 408 -16.54 -11.75 13.87
CA LEU A 408 -16.18 -10.41 13.45
C LEU A 408 -14.70 -10.41 13.05
N LEU A 409 -14.40 -10.18 11.78
CA LEU A 409 -13.05 -9.90 11.30
C LEU A 409 -12.83 -8.39 11.44
N LEU A 410 -11.85 -8.01 12.25
CA LEU A 410 -11.45 -6.61 12.48
C LEU A 410 -10.01 -6.42 12.04
N ASP A 411 -9.84 -5.64 10.96
CA ASP A 411 -8.54 -5.25 10.42
C ASP A 411 -8.43 -3.73 10.44
N SER A 412 -7.35 -3.21 11.02
CA SER A 412 -7.25 -1.79 11.30
C SER A 412 -5.83 -1.36 11.62
N GLY A 413 -5.53 -0.10 11.37
CA GLY A 413 -4.25 0.48 11.71
C GLY A 413 -4.32 1.96 11.99
N ALA A 414 -3.23 2.50 12.53
CA ALA A 414 -3.11 3.90 12.90
C ALA A 414 -1.74 4.48 12.53
N GLN A 415 -1.73 5.75 12.21
CA GLN A 415 -0.54 6.58 12.13
C GLN A 415 -0.26 7.18 13.52
N TYR A 416 0.92 6.90 14.04
CA TYR A 416 1.50 7.59 15.18
C TYR A 416 2.70 8.42 14.71
N ASP A 417 3.05 9.46 15.41
CA ASP A 417 4.17 10.35 15.06
C ASP A 417 5.53 9.66 14.94
N ASP A 418 5.67 8.46 15.51
CA ASP A 418 6.89 7.64 15.51
C ASP A 418 6.73 6.24 14.87
N GLY A 419 5.56 5.90 14.30
CA GLY A 419 5.34 4.62 13.64
C GLY A 419 3.95 4.47 13.03
N THR A 420 3.78 3.44 12.22
CA THR A 420 2.51 3.04 11.62
C THR A 420 2.13 1.67 12.14
N THR A 421 0.86 1.45 12.50
CA THR A 421 0.37 0.15 12.93
C THR A 421 -0.54 -0.48 11.91
N ASP A 422 -0.59 -1.81 11.96
CA ASP A 422 -1.40 -2.68 11.13
C ASP A 422 -1.70 -3.96 11.92
N ILE A 423 -2.98 -4.34 12.02
CA ILE A 423 -3.38 -5.49 12.82
C ILE A 423 -4.72 -6.05 12.37
N THR A 424 -4.79 -7.37 12.19
CA THR A 424 -6.06 -8.07 12.08
C THR A 424 -6.28 -9.03 13.26
N ARG A 425 -7.50 -9.00 13.80
CA ARG A 425 -8.03 -10.02 14.71
C ARG A 425 -9.38 -10.52 14.23
N THR A 426 -9.56 -11.84 14.28
CA THR A 426 -10.87 -12.48 14.06
C THR A 426 -11.43 -12.87 15.42
N ILE A 427 -12.60 -12.32 15.75
CA ILE A 427 -13.21 -12.33 17.09
C ILE A 427 -14.49 -13.18 17.02
N PRO A 428 -14.60 -14.26 17.80
CA PRO A 428 -15.86 -15.03 17.89
C PRO A 428 -16.89 -14.26 18.72
N LEU A 429 -18.05 -13.99 18.11
CA LEU A 429 -19.14 -13.29 18.79
C LEU A 429 -20.13 -14.25 19.51
N GLY A 430 -19.97 -15.55 19.31
CA GLY A 430 -20.82 -16.57 19.92
C GLY A 430 -20.46 -18.00 19.49
N PRO A 431 -21.40 -18.93 19.46
CA PRO A 431 -21.17 -20.28 19.00
C PRO A 431 -20.66 -20.31 17.55
N LEU A 432 -19.70 -21.19 17.29
CA LEU A 432 -19.05 -21.38 15.99
C LEU A 432 -19.35 -22.78 15.45
N SER A 433 -19.47 -22.89 14.14
CA SER A 433 -19.50 -24.17 13.43
C SER A 433 -18.13 -24.87 13.47
N ASP A 434 -18.11 -26.17 13.17
CA ASP A 434 -16.88 -26.94 13.07
C ASP A 434 -15.96 -26.42 11.95
N GLU A 435 -16.53 -25.92 10.85
CA GLU A 435 -15.78 -25.31 9.74
C GLU A 435 -15.12 -23.99 10.15
N GLU A 436 -15.83 -23.10 10.83
CA GLU A 436 -15.28 -21.84 11.34
C GLU A 436 -14.10 -22.11 12.27
N ARG A 437 -14.21 -23.06 13.18
CA ARG A 437 -13.14 -23.45 14.09
C ARG A 437 -11.95 -24.07 13.36
N LEU A 438 -12.21 -24.91 12.36
CA LEU A 438 -11.16 -25.51 11.52
C LEU A 438 -10.39 -24.41 10.78
N VAL A 439 -11.11 -23.53 10.09
CA VAL A 439 -10.53 -22.44 9.30
C VAL A 439 -9.70 -21.50 10.19
N TYR A 440 -10.25 -21.09 11.35
CA TYR A 440 -9.52 -20.26 12.31
C TYR A 440 -8.21 -20.93 12.75
N THR A 441 -8.25 -22.22 13.08
CA THR A 441 -7.08 -22.97 13.53
C THR A 441 -6.02 -23.09 12.44
N LEU A 442 -6.43 -23.29 11.17
CA LEU A 442 -5.51 -23.35 10.03
C LEU A 442 -4.80 -22.01 9.79
N VAL A 443 -5.56 -20.89 9.86
CA VAL A 443 -5.00 -19.54 9.74
C VAL A 443 -4.00 -19.27 10.87
N LEU A 444 -4.36 -19.59 12.12
CA LEU A 444 -3.49 -19.46 13.28
C LEU A 444 -2.20 -20.26 13.12
N LYS A 445 -2.27 -21.51 12.64
CA LYS A 445 -1.08 -22.34 12.37
C LYS A 445 -0.16 -21.69 11.34
N GLY A 446 -0.71 -21.14 10.26
CA GLY A 446 0.04 -20.41 9.24
C GLY A 446 0.73 -19.18 9.82
N HIS A 447 0.00 -18.40 10.60
CA HIS A 447 0.52 -17.21 11.28
C HIS A 447 1.68 -17.54 12.23
N ILE A 448 1.54 -18.58 13.06
CA ILE A 448 2.59 -19.04 13.98
C ILE A 448 3.79 -19.55 13.20
N ALA A 449 3.58 -20.38 12.18
CA ALA A 449 4.66 -20.98 11.41
C ALA A 449 5.57 -19.93 10.76
N LEU A 450 5.01 -18.88 10.16
CA LEU A 450 5.79 -17.78 9.60
C LEU A 450 6.49 -16.97 10.69
N SER A 451 5.77 -16.59 11.76
CA SER A 451 6.32 -15.80 12.89
C SER A 451 7.48 -16.51 13.60
N ALA A 452 7.43 -17.85 13.71
CA ALA A 452 8.45 -18.67 14.38
C ALA A 452 9.61 -19.08 13.47
N THR A 453 9.53 -18.75 12.16
CA THR A 453 10.55 -19.19 11.20
C THR A 453 11.89 -18.53 11.46
N ARG A 454 12.94 -19.36 11.55
CA ARG A 454 14.35 -18.98 11.50
C ARG A 454 14.89 -19.26 10.11
N PHE A 455 15.56 -18.30 9.50
CA PHE A 455 15.98 -18.40 8.10
C PHE A 455 17.37 -17.80 7.85
N PRO A 456 18.11 -18.27 6.81
CA PRO A 456 19.36 -17.64 6.41
C PRO A 456 19.16 -16.18 5.96
N GLU A 457 20.11 -15.31 6.29
CA GLU A 457 20.18 -13.98 5.65
C GLU A 457 20.21 -14.17 4.13
N SER A 458 19.52 -13.36 3.36
CA SER A 458 19.26 -13.53 1.93
C SER A 458 18.01 -14.34 1.53
N THR A 459 17.27 -14.90 2.47
CA THR A 459 15.97 -15.51 2.19
C THR A 459 14.98 -14.45 1.71
N THR A 460 14.19 -14.79 0.71
CA THR A 460 13.22 -13.88 0.08
C THR A 460 11.80 -14.15 0.57
N GLY A 461 10.90 -13.19 0.34
CA GLY A 461 9.49 -13.35 0.71
C GLY A 461 8.79 -14.49 -0.04
N LEU A 462 9.19 -14.76 -1.29
CA LEU A 462 8.70 -15.91 -2.05
C LEU A 462 8.97 -17.25 -1.34
N GLN A 463 10.14 -17.37 -0.70
CA GLN A 463 10.52 -18.59 0.05
C GLN A 463 9.78 -18.69 1.39
N LEU A 464 9.53 -17.57 2.06
CA LEU A 464 8.87 -17.52 3.37
C LEU A 464 7.36 -17.75 3.29
N ASP A 465 6.71 -17.42 2.19
CA ASP A 465 5.26 -17.54 1.99
C ASP A 465 4.73 -18.97 2.25
N LEU A 466 5.49 -19.98 1.87
CA LEU A 466 5.11 -21.37 2.10
C LEU A 466 4.90 -21.70 3.58
N ALA A 467 5.62 -21.04 4.49
CA ALA A 467 5.45 -21.28 5.93
C ALA A 467 4.01 -20.95 6.37
N ALA A 468 3.47 -19.83 5.89
CA ALA A 468 2.11 -19.42 6.22
C ALA A 468 1.04 -20.30 5.54
N ARG A 469 1.27 -20.76 4.29
CA ARG A 469 0.24 -21.48 3.50
C ARG A 469 0.20 -22.98 3.74
N ARG A 470 1.27 -23.58 4.22
CA ARG A 470 1.42 -25.04 4.27
C ARG A 470 0.26 -25.76 4.93
N ALA A 471 -0.18 -25.32 6.12
CA ALA A 471 -1.28 -25.96 6.84
C ALA A 471 -2.60 -25.86 6.07
N MET A 472 -2.86 -24.72 5.47
CA MET A 472 -4.06 -24.45 4.66
C MET A 472 -4.09 -25.31 3.40
N TRP A 473 -2.99 -25.38 2.64
CA TRP A 473 -2.91 -26.20 1.43
C TRP A 473 -3.09 -27.69 1.70
N GLN A 474 -2.57 -28.18 2.81
CA GLN A 474 -2.79 -29.58 3.23
C GLN A 474 -4.27 -29.90 3.51
N ALA A 475 -5.04 -28.89 3.90
CA ALA A 475 -6.47 -29.00 4.14
C ALA A 475 -7.34 -28.59 2.90
N GLY A 476 -6.71 -28.19 1.78
CA GLY A 476 -7.39 -27.80 0.55
C GLY A 476 -7.84 -26.34 0.50
N TYR A 477 -7.36 -25.49 1.40
CA TYR A 477 -7.64 -24.04 1.42
C TYR A 477 -6.46 -23.21 0.90
N ASP A 478 -6.76 -22.03 0.33
CA ASP A 478 -5.77 -21.04 -0.09
C ASP A 478 -6.37 -19.63 -0.01
N PHE A 479 -5.53 -18.59 -0.15
CA PHE A 479 -5.95 -17.20 -0.25
C PHE A 479 -5.24 -16.45 -1.37
N GLY A 480 -5.89 -15.42 -1.91
CA GLY A 480 -5.45 -14.72 -3.13
C GLY A 480 -4.48 -13.56 -2.88
N HIS A 481 -4.54 -12.92 -1.71
CA HIS A 481 -3.70 -11.76 -1.39
C HIS A 481 -2.26 -12.13 -0.97
N GLY A 482 -1.42 -11.14 -0.72
CA GLY A 482 -0.09 -11.33 -0.15
C GLY A 482 -0.16 -11.83 1.29
N THR A 483 0.85 -12.55 1.72
CA THR A 483 0.98 -12.97 3.13
C THR A 483 1.57 -11.86 4.01
N GLY A 484 2.20 -10.87 3.39
CA GLY A 484 2.74 -9.72 4.10
C GLY A 484 3.45 -8.73 3.20
N HIS A 485 3.53 -7.49 3.67
CA HIS A 485 4.14 -6.33 3.01
C HIS A 485 4.98 -5.54 4.01
N GLY A 486 5.90 -4.70 3.50
CA GLY A 486 6.61 -3.75 4.35
C GLY A 486 5.68 -2.69 4.93
N VAL A 487 6.10 -2.06 6.02
CA VAL A 487 5.35 -0.97 6.69
C VAL A 487 6.25 0.25 6.88
N GLY A 488 5.76 1.43 6.50
CA GLY A 488 6.48 2.69 6.61
C GLY A 488 6.54 3.24 8.04
N SER A 489 7.61 3.97 8.38
CA SER A 489 7.73 4.63 9.69
C SER A 489 7.04 6.00 9.67
N HIS A 490 5.82 6.07 10.18
CA HIS A 490 4.94 7.22 10.00
C HIS A 490 4.86 7.64 8.54
N LEU A 491 4.57 6.63 7.68
CA LEU A 491 4.43 6.71 6.23
C LEU A 491 3.36 5.69 5.78
N CYS A 492 3.35 5.33 4.50
CA CYS A 492 2.38 4.38 3.94
C CYS A 492 2.39 3.05 4.70
N VAL A 493 1.21 2.52 5.00
CA VAL A 493 1.06 1.20 5.61
C VAL A 493 1.64 0.12 4.71
N HIS A 494 1.40 0.20 3.41
CA HIS A 494 2.04 -0.64 2.40
C HIS A 494 3.35 0.01 1.94
N GLU A 495 4.48 -0.61 2.25
CA GLU A 495 5.80 -0.12 1.89
C GLU A 495 6.62 -1.21 1.17
N GLY A 496 7.19 -0.85 0.01
CA GLY A 496 8.18 -1.70 -0.67
C GLY A 496 9.58 -1.61 -0.03
N PRO A 497 10.59 -2.26 -0.65
CA PRO A 497 10.51 -3.08 -1.86
C PRO A 497 10.19 -4.56 -1.61
N HIS A 498 10.03 -5.02 -0.37
CA HIS A 498 9.88 -6.42 0.00
C HIS A 498 8.44 -6.81 0.32
N GLN A 499 8.04 -7.99 -0.11
CA GLN A 499 6.74 -8.60 0.19
C GLN A 499 6.88 -10.12 0.39
N ILE A 500 5.98 -10.70 1.20
CA ILE A 500 5.81 -12.15 1.32
C ILE A 500 4.58 -12.55 0.50
N ARG A 501 4.79 -13.35 -0.57
CA ARG A 501 3.70 -13.72 -1.51
C ARG A 501 4.09 -14.95 -2.32
N LYS A 502 3.11 -15.80 -2.68
CA LYS A 502 3.33 -17.05 -3.44
C LYS A 502 3.77 -16.86 -4.88
N ASN A 503 3.44 -15.74 -5.51
CA ASN A 503 3.75 -15.49 -6.91
C ASN A 503 5.07 -14.73 -7.04
N PRO A 504 5.97 -15.13 -7.97
CA PRO A 504 7.21 -14.42 -8.20
C PRO A 504 6.92 -13.03 -8.80
N ARG A 505 7.43 -12.01 -8.13
CA ARG A 505 7.41 -10.59 -8.56
C ARG A 505 8.72 -9.95 -8.10
N PRO A 506 9.18 -8.83 -8.64
CA PRO A 506 10.39 -8.17 -8.17
C PRO A 506 10.41 -7.98 -6.64
N CYS A 507 9.31 -7.54 -6.04
CA CYS A 507 9.19 -7.33 -4.60
C CYS A 507 9.29 -8.62 -3.76
N THR A 508 8.87 -9.77 -4.28
CA THR A 508 8.98 -11.07 -3.56
C THR A 508 10.38 -11.69 -3.63
N LEU A 509 11.23 -11.17 -4.51
CA LEU A 509 12.62 -11.60 -4.67
C LEU A 509 13.62 -10.75 -3.90
N VAL A 510 13.16 -9.69 -3.23
CA VAL A 510 14.00 -8.87 -2.35
C VAL A 510 14.37 -9.67 -1.09
N PRO A 511 15.68 -9.81 -0.80
CA PRO A 511 16.12 -10.53 0.40
C PRO A 511 15.80 -9.77 1.68
N PHE A 512 15.32 -10.47 2.70
CA PHE A 512 15.14 -9.90 4.04
C PHE A 512 16.49 -9.58 4.70
N ARG A 513 16.50 -8.45 5.39
CA ARG A 513 17.65 -7.96 6.17
C ARG A 513 17.20 -7.53 7.57
N PRO A 514 18.08 -7.62 8.58
CA PRO A 514 17.81 -7.04 9.89
C PRO A 514 17.43 -5.57 9.78
N GLY A 515 16.37 -5.17 10.50
CA GLY A 515 15.77 -3.84 10.44
C GLY A 515 14.58 -3.70 9.48
N MET A 516 14.33 -4.66 8.61
CA MET A 516 13.11 -4.67 7.78
C MET A 516 11.89 -5.05 8.61
N ILE A 517 10.78 -4.34 8.38
CA ILE A 517 9.48 -4.59 8.99
C ILE A 517 8.54 -5.16 7.92
N VAL A 518 7.74 -6.16 8.30
CA VAL A 518 6.81 -6.84 7.39
C VAL A 518 5.57 -7.29 8.15
N THR A 519 4.40 -7.27 7.52
CA THR A 519 3.18 -7.89 8.06
C THR A 519 3.22 -9.42 7.90
N ASN A 520 2.43 -10.12 8.70
CA ASN A 520 2.18 -11.55 8.60
C ASN A 520 0.68 -11.76 8.79
N GLU A 521 -0.06 -11.82 7.67
CA GLU A 521 -1.50 -11.70 7.59
C GLU A 521 -2.18 -12.83 6.77
N PRO A 522 -1.88 -14.11 7.02
CA PRO A 522 -2.57 -15.20 6.34
C PRO A 522 -4.08 -15.15 6.62
N GLY A 523 -4.90 -15.53 5.64
CA GLY A 523 -6.34 -15.58 5.77
C GLY A 523 -6.99 -16.73 5.01
N ILE A 524 -8.26 -17.00 5.28
CA ILE A 524 -9.17 -17.88 4.51
C ILE A 524 -10.51 -17.21 4.45
N TYR A 525 -11.12 -17.16 3.27
CA TYR A 525 -12.37 -16.46 3.00
C TYR A 525 -13.36 -17.40 2.35
N VAL A 526 -14.48 -17.66 3.04
CA VAL A 526 -15.55 -18.55 2.57
C VAL A 526 -16.71 -17.69 2.09
N GLU A 527 -16.77 -17.50 0.78
CA GLU A 527 -17.73 -16.60 0.12
C GLU A 527 -19.16 -16.84 0.60
N GLY A 528 -19.85 -15.76 0.98
CA GLY A 528 -21.22 -15.79 1.49
C GLY A 528 -21.37 -16.33 2.91
N HIS A 529 -20.28 -16.68 3.60
CA HIS A 529 -20.32 -17.26 4.95
C HIS A 529 -19.50 -16.46 5.97
N PHE A 530 -18.17 -16.47 5.88
CA PHE A 530 -17.27 -15.79 6.82
C PHE A 530 -15.86 -15.66 6.28
N GLY A 531 -15.04 -14.82 6.92
CA GLY A 531 -13.61 -14.72 6.69
C GLY A 531 -12.82 -14.79 7.99
N VAL A 532 -11.60 -15.30 7.90
CA VAL A 532 -10.63 -15.32 9.00
C VAL A 532 -9.31 -14.77 8.51
N ARG A 533 -8.77 -13.77 9.21
CA ARG A 533 -7.39 -13.24 9.07
C ARG A 533 -6.81 -13.00 10.45
N ILE A 534 -5.57 -13.38 10.67
CA ILE A 534 -4.82 -13.11 11.90
C ILE A 534 -3.52 -12.47 11.48
N GLU A 535 -3.28 -11.27 11.96
CA GLU A 535 -2.15 -10.46 11.53
C GLU A 535 -1.35 -9.85 12.66
N ASN A 536 -0.04 -9.85 12.50
CA ASN A 536 0.92 -9.06 13.28
C ASN A 536 1.95 -8.41 12.35
N VAL A 537 2.41 -7.25 12.72
CA VAL A 537 3.65 -6.64 12.18
C VAL A 537 4.87 -7.31 12.84
N LEU A 538 5.83 -7.70 12.02
CA LEU A 538 7.04 -8.38 12.42
C LEU A 538 8.28 -7.54 12.07
N LEU A 539 9.28 -7.53 12.94
CA LEU A 539 10.60 -6.97 12.68
C LEU A 539 11.60 -8.10 12.39
N CYS A 540 12.24 -8.06 11.23
CA CYS A 540 13.36 -8.94 10.92
C CYS A 540 14.58 -8.57 11.77
N GLN A 541 15.09 -9.52 12.52
CA GLN A 541 16.28 -9.36 13.39
C GLN A 541 17.35 -10.38 13.03
N GLY A 542 18.63 -10.01 13.24
CA GLY A 542 19.74 -10.96 13.16
C GLY A 542 19.66 -11.99 14.29
N ASP A 543 19.85 -13.27 13.97
CA ASP A 543 19.83 -14.39 14.91
C ASP A 543 21.15 -15.19 14.89
N GLY A 544 22.25 -14.46 14.90
CA GLY A 544 23.59 -14.99 15.02
C GLY A 544 24.18 -15.55 13.72
N LYS A 545 25.36 -16.15 13.86
CA LYS A 545 26.14 -16.76 12.77
C LYS A 545 26.38 -18.25 13.04
N THR A 546 26.20 -19.05 12.02
CA THR A 546 26.46 -20.48 12.02
C THR A 546 27.56 -20.81 11.00
N PRO A 547 28.06 -22.04 10.93
CA PRO A 547 28.96 -22.47 9.84
C PRO A 547 28.35 -22.30 8.45
N PHE A 548 27.02 -22.20 8.34
CA PHE A 548 26.29 -22.01 7.08
C PHE A 548 25.96 -20.54 6.75
N GLY A 549 26.42 -19.59 7.55
CA GLY A 549 26.19 -18.17 7.34
C GLY A 549 25.44 -17.48 8.48
N ARG A 550 25.01 -16.24 8.22
CA ARG A 550 24.17 -15.47 9.14
C ARG A 550 22.72 -15.92 9.02
N PHE A 551 22.00 -15.84 10.13
CA PHE A 551 20.59 -16.18 10.21
C PHE A 551 19.78 -14.99 10.71
N CYS A 552 18.51 -14.98 10.35
CA CYS A 552 17.51 -14.04 10.80
C CYS A 552 16.34 -14.78 11.46
N ARG A 553 15.56 -14.03 12.23
CA ARG A 553 14.29 -14.42 12.81
C ARG A 553 13.35 -13.23 12.81
N PHE A 554 12.07 -13.45 13.09
CA PHE A 554 11.10 -12.39 13.29
C PHE A 554 10.85 -12.12 14.79
N GLU A 555 10.73 -10.83 15.15
CA GLU A 555 10.19 -10.34 16.41
C GLU A 555 8.78 -9.82 16.14
N PRO A 556 7.72 -10.38 16.75
CA PRO A 556 6.39 -9.79 16.67
C PRO A 556 6.38 -8.41 17.37
N LEU A 557 6.02 -7.37 16.64
CA LEU A 557 5.89 -6.02 17.18
C LEU A 557 4.47 -5.72 17.67
N THR A 558 3.45 -6.25 16.98
CA THR A 558 2.04 -6.10 17.34
C THR A 558 1.78 -6.71 18.72
N LEU A 559 1.15 -5.95 19.58
CA LEU A 559 0.83 -6.32 20.97
C LEU A 559 -0.69 -6.38 21.17
N CYS A 560 -1.29 -7.52 20.88
CA CYS A 560 -2.73 -7.76 21.06
C CYS A 560 -2.98 -9.24 21.27
N PRO A 561 -3.83 -9.66 22.23
CA PRO A 561 -4.16 -11.08 22.39
C PRO A 561 -4.73 -11.69 21.10
N ILE A 562 -4.37 -12.95 20.84
CA ILE A 562 -5.03 -13.79 19.83
C ILE A 562 -6.10 -14.59 20.56
N ASP A 563 -7.33 -14.60 20.04
CA ASP A 563 -8.43 -15.30 20.69
C ASP A 563 -8.24 -16.82 20.59
N LEU A 564 -8.30 -17.49 21.73
CA LEU A 564 -8.07 -18.93 21.81
C LEU A 564 -9.37 -19.74 21.85
N ARG A 565 -10.52 -19.11 21.97
CA ARG A 565 -11.85 -19.77 22.03
C ARG A 565 -12.16 -20.62 20.79
N PRO A 566 -11.80 -20.18 19.55
CA PRO A 566 -12.08 -20.97 18.34
C PRO A 566 -11.13 -22.16 18.13
N VAL A 567 -9.99 -22.21 18.84
CA VAL A 567 -8.88 -23.13 18.54
C VAL A 567 -9.26 -24.59 18.75
N LEU A 568 -8.97 -25.42 17.75
CA LEU A 568 -9.01 -26.88 17.83
C LEU A 568 -7.67 -27.38 18.36
N TRP A 569 -7.60 -27.57 19.66
CA TRP A 569 -6.33 -27.86 20.37
C TRP A 569 -5.63 -29.15 19.93
N ASP A 570 -6.37 -30.13 19.44
CA ASP A 570 -5.83 -31.38 18.91
C ASP A 570 -5.02 -31.18 17.62
N MET A 571 -5.20 -30.03 16.95
CA MET A 571 -4.44 -29.65 15.75
C MET A 571 -3.19 -28.82 16.07
N ILE A 572 -3.02 -28.34 17.29
CA ILE A 572 -1.92 -27.47 17.71
C ILE A 572 -0.79 -28.29 18.31
N SER A 573 0.42 -28.17 17.75
CA SER A 573 1.61 -28.83 18.28
C SER A 573 2.09 -28.22 19.60
N ALA A 574 2.97 -28.92 20.30
CA ALA A 574 3.59 -28.42 21.52
C ALA A 574 4.42 -27.13 21.27
N GLU A 575 5.10 -27.06 20.13
CA GLU A 575 5.90 -25.90 19.72
C GLU A 575 5.01 -24.69 19.40
N GLU A 576 3.90 -24.90 18.68
CA GLU A 576 2.92 -23.83 18.38
C GLU A 576 2.28 -23.31 19.67
N ARG A 577 1.94 -24.20 20.60
CA ARG A 577 1.43 -23.84 21.94
C ARG A 577 2.46 -23.05 22.75
N ALA A 578 3.72 -23.45 22.71
CA ALA A 578 4.80 -22.74 23.39
C ALA A 578 5.01 -21.34 22.81
N TRP A 579 4.90 -21.19 21.49
CA TRP A 579 4.97 -19.89 20.82
C TRP A 579 3.82 -18.99 21.27
N LEU A 580 2.57 -19.47 21.27
CA LEU A 580 1.39 -18.73 21.72
C LEU A 580 1.54 -18.24 23.18
N ASN A 581 1.97 -19.14 24.06
CA ASN A 581 2.21 -18.79 25.47
C ASN A 581 3.30 -17.72 25.62
N SER A 582 4.35 -17.78 24.83
CA SER A 582 5.42 -16.77 24.84
C SER A 582 4.94 -15.44 24.31
N TYR A 583 4.17 -15.43 23.21
CA TYR A 583 3.58 -14.22 22.64
C TYR A 583 2.61 -13.56 23.61
N HIS A 584 1.66 -14.32 24.18
CA HIS A 584 0.71 -13.78 25.17
C HIS A 584 1.42 -13.27 26.45
N ALA A 585 2.49 -13.94 26.89
CA ALA A 585 3.28 -13.45 28.02
C ALA A 585 3.95 -12.09 27.71
N GLU A 586 4.47 -11.91 26.50
CA GLU A 586 5.05 -10.63 26.08
C GLU A 586 4.00 -9.54 25.94
N VAL A 587 2.84 -9.82 25.32
CA VAL A 587 1.69 -8.91 25.24
C VAL A 587 1.30 -8.42 26.64
N ARG A 588 1.09 -9.35 27.57
CA ARG A 588 0.75 -9.03 28.95
C ARG A 588 1.83 -8.20 29.64
N ARG A 589 3.09 -8.60 29.51
CA ARG A 589 4.23 -7.91 30.13
C ARG A 589 4.33 -6.45 29.68
N ARG A 590 4.11 -6.20 28.39
CA ARG A 590 4.24 -4.87 27.79
C ARG A 590 3.03 -3.98 28.06
N LEU A 591 1.82 -4.50 27.93
CA LEU A 591 0.60 -3.70 27.99
C LEU A 591 0.04 -3.51 29.41
N LEU A 592 0.18 -4.49 30.31
CA LEU A 592 -0.39 -4.43 31.65
C LEU A 592 0.01 -3.17 32.44
N PRO A 593 1.28 -2.68 32.39
CA PRO A 593 1.67 -1.44 33.04
C PRO A 593 1.08 -0.17 32.44
N LEU A 594 0.58 -0.23 31.20
CA LEU A 594 0.06 0.91 30.44
C LEU A 594 -1.46 1.05 30.53
N LEU A 595 -2.14 0.08 31.12
CA LEU A 595 -3.58 0.10 31.31
C LEU A 595 -3.91 0.74 32.65
N ASP A 596 -4.70 1.82 32.65
CA ASP A 596 -5.11 2.52 33.86
C ASP A 596 -6.33 1.87 34.52
N ASP A 597 -7.27 1.33 33.74
CA ASP A 597 -8.50 0.68 34.22
C ASP A 597 -8.22 -0.74 34.71
N GLU A 598 -8.66 -1.06 35.94
CA GLU A 598 -8.52 -2.40 36.51
C GLU A 598 -9.29 -3.46 35.74
N ALA A 599 -10.42 -3.12 35.14
CA ALA A 599 -11.19 -4.05 34.31
C ALA A 599 -10.42 -4.42 33.03
N ASP A 600 -9.73 -3.45 32.40
CA ASP A 600 -8.85 -3.71 31.25
C ASP A 600 -7.68 -4.67 31.64
N ARG A 601 -7.09 -4.43 32.81
CA ARG A 601 -6.01 -5.28 33.33
C ARG A 601 -6.48 -6.71 33.58
N LEU A 602 -7.61 -6.88 34.22
CA LEU A 602 -8.18 -8.20 34.50
C LEU A 602 -8.55 -8.93 33.21
N TRP A 603 -9.18 -8.24 32.27
CA TRP A 603 -9.51 -8.80 30.96
C TRP A 603 -8.25 -9.26 30.22
N LEU A 604 -7.22 -8.40 30.16
CA LEU A 604 -5.94 -8.74 29.51
C LEU A 604 -5.27 -9.98 30.16
N GLN A 605 -5.29 -10.07 31.48
CA GLN A 605 -4.74 -11.23 32.20
C GLN A 605 -5.46 -12.52 31.80
N GLN A 606 -6.80 -12.49 31.72
CA GLN A 606 -7.62 -13.64 31.32
C GLN A 606 -7.37 -14.00 29.84
N ALA A 607 -7.42 -12.99 28.93
CA ALA A 607 -7.22 -13.19 27.50
C ALA A 607 -5.80 -13.69 27.13
N THR A 608 -4.85 -13.61 28.07
CA THR A 608 -3.47 -14.04 27.88
C THR A 608 -3.06 -15.16 28.85
N GLU A 609 -4.01 -15.86 29.43
CA GLU A 609 -3.69 -17.06 30.25
C GLU A 609 -2.97 -18.13 29.42
N LYS A 610 -2.19 -18.95 30.10
CA LYS A 610 -1.50 -20.05 29.42
C LYS A 610 -2.51 -21.10 28.95
N CYS A 611 -2.35 -21.50 27.72
CA CYS A 611 -3.12 -22.57 27.11
C CYS A 611 -2.47 -23.95 27.27
#